data_7d13d242f31fccba31f81caddba65cf6
#
_entry.id   7d13d242f31fccba31f81caddba65cf6
#
_cell.length_a   1.000
_cell.length_b   1.000
_cell.length_c   1.000
_cell.angle_alpha   90.00
_cell.angle_beta   90.00
_cell.angle_gamma   90.00
#
_symmetry.space_group_name_H-M   'P 1'
#
loop_
_entity.id
_entity.type
_entity.pdbx_description
1 polymer ?
#
loop_
_entity_poly.entity_id
_entity_poly.type
_entity_poly.pdbx_seq_one_letter_code
_entity_poly.pdbx_strand_id
1 'polypeptide(L)'
;MNLFAQGYVTTEDGVRIGGALSILVARPQDMPSLEDLKKKVTAFAENLMKLRNAPVVEEFYSGPVLFEDGASSSIFVNNLLNQSGLFAYRKPIGQAGGRTLEGRIGRKIIDNRLTVKNYTSLEKYDGTPLLGAYEIDAEGVIPEKEMTLVDKGILRQMLNGRVPSLKTQHSTGSSRFVMTGSDIVYVTAPGTIHIQVDKGTKQDKMKKALIKAAKDEGLDYAYIVRSIAGPASRIYKVDVKDGSETQVRFGDVSAINLAKIKRVLDISSKENVSNYILNRQVLSSLIYPASVLIEDVEINKSEPKKEKEPVLKFPLQR
;
A
#
# COMPACT_ATOMS: atom_id res chain seq x y z
N MET A 1 -0.13 -19.89 3.20
CA MET A 1 1.21 -20.06 3.80
C MET A 1 1.96 -18.73 3.70
N ASN A 2 2.69 -18.33 4.74
CA ASN A 2 3.48 -17.10 4.73
C ASN A 2 4.93 -17.43 5.13
N LEU A 3 5.88 -17.09 4.27
CA LEU A 3 7.30 -17.11 4.59
C LEU A 3 7.71 -15.69 4.95
N PHE A 4 8.27 -15.53 6.15
CA PHE A 4 8.65 -14.23 6.69
C PHE A 4 10.13 -14.24 7.06
N ALA A 5 10.87 -13.24 6.57
CA ALA A 5 12.25 -12.99 6.94
C ALA A 5 12.39 -11.55 7.44
N GLN A 6 13.13 -11.36 8.54
CA GLN A 6 13.40 -10.05 9.12
C GLN A 6 14.90 -9.85 9.23
N GLY A 7 15.37 -8.64 8.95
CA GLY A 7 16.77 -8.26 9.05
C GLY A 7 16.93 -6.87 9.63
N TYR A 8 18.11 -6.61 10.20
CA TYR A 8 18.46 -5.33 10.81
C TYR A 8 19.88 -4.95 10.44
N VAL A 9 20.11 -3.65 10.29
CA VAL A 9 21.43 -3.06 10.19
C VAL A 9 21.51 -1.87 11.16
N THR A 10 22.69 -1.63 11.73
CA THR A 10 22.95 -0.44 12.54
C THR A 10 23.78 0.54 11.73
N THR A 11 23.33 1.78 11.65
CA THR A 11 24.03 2.87 10.98
C THR A 11 25.22 3.35 11.81
N GLU A 12 26.14 4.11 11.23
CA GLU A 12 27.29 4.66 11.96
C GLU A 12 26.90 5.60 13.10
N ASP A 13 25.77 6.31 12.95
CA ASP A 13 25.20 7.18 13.98
C ASP A 13 24.36 6.43 15.04
N GLY A 14 24.39 5.08 15.05
CA GLY A 14 23.80 4.25 16.09
C GLY A 14 22.28 4.03 15.93
N VAL A 15 21.71 4.30 14.75
CA VAL A 15 20.30 4.03 14.49
C VAL A 15 20.13 2.62 13.93
N ARG A 16 19.21 1.84 14.50
CA ARG A 16 18.85 0.53 13.99
C ARG A 16 17.78 0.65 12.91
N ILE A 17 18.08 0.16 11.71
CA ILE A 17 17.15 0.07 10.59
C ILE A 17 16.74 -1.38 10.44
N GLY A 18 15.46 -1.69 10.62
CA GLY A 18 14.89 -3.02 10.43
C GLY A 18 13.98 -3.06 9.23
N GLY A 19 14.01 -4.17 8.51
CA GLY A 19 13.09 -4.43 7.41
C GLY A 19 12.59 -5.87 7.45
N ALA A 20 11.55 -6.15 6.66
CA ALA A 20 10.96 -7.48 6.54
C ALA A 20 10.68 -7.82 5.08
N LEU A 21 10.84 -9.09 4.76
CA LEU A 21 10.40 -9.71 3.52
C LEU A 21 9.30 -10.71 3.86
N SER A 22 8.14 -10.58 3.21
CA SER A 22 7.03 -11.52 3.35
C SER A 22 6.65 -12.06 1.98
N ILE A 23 6.48 -13.39 1.88
CA ILE A 23 6.03 -14.09 0.68
C ILE A 23 4.80 -14.86 1.07
N LEU A 24 3.66 -14.47 0.53
CA LEU A 24 2.36 -15.03 0.84
C LEU A 24 1.85 -15.85 -0.36
N VAL A 25 1.52 -17.12 -0.13
CA VAL A 25 0.98 -18.04 -1.13
C VAL A 25 -0.22 -18.80 -0.59
N ALA A 26 -1.10 -19.25 -1.48
CA ALA A 26 -2.26 -20.07 -1.10
C ALA A 26 -1.82 -21.46 -0.65
N ARG A 27 -0.94 -22.10 -1.41
CA ARG A 27 -0.53 -23.51 -1.23
C ARG A 27 0.98 -23.63 -1.20
N PRO A 28 1.56 -24.63 -0.53
CA PRO A 28 3.02 -24.84 -0.47
C PRO A 28 3.67 -24.95 -1.85
N GLN A 29 3.01 -25.57 -2.82
CA GLN A 29 3.52 -25.72 -4.19
C GLN A 29 3.59 -24.41 -4.99
N ASP A 30 2.90 -23.37 -4.54
CA ASP A 30 2.95 -22.04 -5.15
C ASP A 30 4.13 -21.21 -4.61
N MET A 31 4.91 -21.75 -3.67
CA MET A 31 6.11 -21.10 -3.13
C MET A 31 7.18 -20.94 -4.23
N PRO A 32 7.82 -19.78 -4.33
CA PRO A 32 8.93 -19.60 -5.27
C PRO A 32 10.03 -20.65 -5.08
N SER A 33 10.76 -20.93 -6.14
CA SER A 33 11.91 -21.83 -6.09
C SER A 33 12.94 -21.37 -5.05
N LEU A 34 13.78 -22.30 -4.54
CA LEU A 34 14.84 -21.96 -3.60
C LEU A 34 15.80 -20.92 -4.18
N GLU A 35 16.04 -20.95 -5.48
CA GLU A 35 16.88 -19.98 -6.17
C GLU A 35 16.24 -18.58 -6.17
N ASP A 36 14.94 -18.48 -6.46
CA ASP A 36 14.22 -17.23 -6.42
C ASP A 36 14.09 -16.68 -4.99
N LEU A 37 13.92 -17.56 -4.01
CA LEU A 37 13.94 -17.18 -2.60
C LEU A 37 15.29 -16.59 -2.20
N LYS A 38 16.40 -17.23 -2.60
CA LYS A 38 17.75 -16.70 -2.38
C LYS A 38 17.93 -15.33 -3.02
N LYS A 39 17.54 -15.16 -4.28
CA LYS A 39 17.58 -13.85 -4.98
C LYS A 39 16.82 -12.77 -4.22
N LYS A 40 15.60 -13.08 -3.74
CA LYS A 40 14.77 -12.14 -2.97
C LYS A 40 15.41 -11.76 -1.63
N VAL A 41 15.95 -12.74 -0.90
CA VAL A 41 16.63 -12.50 0.39
C VAL A 41 17.92 -11.70 0.19
N THR A 42 18.71 -12.02 -0.83
CA THR A 42 19.93 -11.26 -1.16
C THR A 42 19.59 -9.81 -1.51
N ALA A 43 18.63 -9.58 -2.40
CA ALA A 43 18.18 -8.22 -2.75
C ALA A 43 17.64 -7.44 -1.53
N PHE A 44 16.97 -8.11 -0.61
CA PHE A 44 16.52 -7.52 0.64
C PHE A 44 17.69 -7.10 1.54
N ALA A 45 18.69 -7.99 1.71
CA ALA A 45 19.89 -7.70 2.50
C ALA A 45 20.72 -6.56 1.89
N GLU A 46 20.93 -6.56 0.57
CA GLU A 46 21.61 -5.49 -0.15
C GLU A 46 20.92 -4.13 0.03
N ASN A 47 19.57 -4.11 -0.01
CA ASN A 47 18.81 -2.89 0.23
C ASN A 47 19.02 -2.35 1.66
N LEU A 48 19.09 -3.21 2.67
CA LEU A 48 19.40 -2.79 4.05
C LEU A 48 20.81 -2.22 4.15
N MET A 49 21.78 -2.82 3.47
CA MET A 49 23.16 -2.31 3.44
C MET A 49 23.27 -0.95 2.72
N LYS A 50 22.51 -0.76 1.62
CA LYS A 50 22.42 0.55 0.95
C LYS A 50 21.81 1.60 1.87
N LEU A 51 20.73 1.27 2.59
CA LEU A 51 20.11 2.17 3.56
C LEU A 51 21.03 2.54 4.72
N ARG A 52 21.85 1.59 5.18
CA ARG A 52 22.86 1.86 6.24
C ARG A 52 23.77 3.04 5.89
N ASN A 53 24.22 3.10 4.64
CA ASN A 53 25.20 4.08 4.15
C ASN A 53 24.54 5.26 3.42
N ALA A 54 23.23 5.28 3.25
CA ALA A 54 22.51 6.32 2.54
C ALA A 54 22.57 7.67 3.29
N PRO A 55 22.67 8.80 2.59
CA PRO A 55 22.55 10.12 3.22
C PRO A 55 21.15 10.28 3.85
N VAL A 56 21.07 11.11 4.87
CA VAL A 56 19.80 11.45 5.52
C VAL A 56 19.05 12.51 4.72
N VAL A 57 17.71 12.53 4.84
CA VAL A 57 16.92 13.68 4.40
C VAL A 57 17.25 14.85 5.34
N GLU A 58 17.81 15.92 4.83
CA GLU A 58 18.28 17.06 5.64
C GLU A 58 17.27 18.19 5.69
N GLU A 59 16.54 18.40 4.59
CA GLU A 59 15.65 19.54 4.40
C GLU A 59 14.19 19.10 4.24
N PHE A 60 13.28 19.99 4.62
CA PHE A 60 11.87 19.87 4.29
C PHE A 60 11.69 19.96 2.78
N TYR A 61 10.88 19.06 2.25
CA TYR A 61 10.49 19.04 0.85
C TYR A 61 8.96 19.16 0.75
N SER A 62 8.50 19.99 -0.16
CA SER A 62 7.11 20.00 -0.63
C SER A 62 7.12 20.11 -2.15
N GLY A 63 6.44 19.20 -2.82
CA GLY A 63 6.40 19.15 -4.28
C GLY A 63 5.92 17.80 -4.82
N PRO A 64 6.10 17.53 -6.13
CA PRO A 64 5.66 16.31 -6.76
C PRO A 64 6.50 15.11 -6.31
N VAL A 65 5.81 14.01 -5.98
CA VAL A 65 6.44 12.73 -5.59
C VAL A 65 5.86 11.59 -6.43
N LEU A 66 6.74 10.77 -6.97
CA LEU A 66 6.39 9.55 -7.68
C LEU A 66 6.38 8.36 -6.72
N PHE A 67 5.23 7.77 -6.51
CA PHE A 67 5.06 6.56 -5.72
C PHE A 67 5.10 5.35 -6.65
N GLU A 68 6.03 4.43 -6.44
CA GLU A 68 6.21 3.21 -7.23
C GLU A 68 6.02 1.96 -6.38
N ASP A 69 5.77 0.82 -7.01
CA ASP A 69 5.74 -0.50 -6.37
C ASP A 69 4.86 -0.55 -5.10
N GLY A 70 5.44 -1.01 -3.99
CA GLY A 70 4.73 -1.11 -2.70
C GLY A 70 4.22 0.22 -2.16
N ALA A 71 4.85 1.35 -2.49
CA ALA A 71 4.35 2.67 -2.09
C ALA A 71 3.08 3.04 -2.86
N SER A 72 3.00 2.73 -4.17
CA SER A 72 1.76 2.89 -4.95
C SER A 72 0.63 2.03 -4.36
N SER A 73 0.89 0.75 -4.07
CA SER A 73 -0.08 -0.14 -3.40
C SER A 73 -0.58 0.46 -2.08
N SER A 74 0.35 0.94 -1.24
CA SER A 74 0.03 1.49 0.09
C SER A 74 -0.95 2.66 0.03
N ILE A 75 -0.87 3.52 -0.99
CA ILE A 75 -1.80 4.63 -1.18
C ILE A 75 -3.24 4.11 -1.28
N PHE A 76 -3.48 3.09 -2.10
CA PHE A 76 -4.82 2.55 -2.31
C PHE A 76 -5.30 1.71 -1.11
N VAL A 77 -4.43 0.89 -0.52
CA VAL A 77 -4.76 0.12 0.69
C VAL A 77 -5.18 1.05 1.82
N ASN A 78 -4.38 2.08 2.10
CA ASN A 78 -4.64 2.99 3.23
C ASN A 78 -5.89 3.87 3.05
N ASN A 79 -6.32 4.11 1.81
CA ASN A 79 -7.46 4.98 1.54
C ASN A 79 -8.75 4.24 1.19
N LEU A 80 -8.65 3.06 0.56
CA LEU A 80 -9.81 2.34 0.04
C LEU A 80 -10.10 1.05 0.81
N LEU A 81 -9.08 0.41 1.41
CA LEU A 81 -9.20 -0.91 2.02
C LEU A 81 -9.04 -0.89 3.55
N ASN A 82 -9.03 0.29 4.17
CA ASN A 82 -9.14 0.43 5.62
C ASN A 82 -10.61 0.46 6.08
N GLN A 83 -10.84 0.47 7.39
CA GLN A 83 -12.18 0.47 7.98
C GLN A 83 -13.08 1.64 7.54
N SER A 84 -12.50 2.74 7.10
CA SER A 84 -13.21 3.93 6.60
C SER A 84 -13.30 3.99 5.08
N GLY A 85 -12.85 2.94 4.40
CA GLY A 85 -12.76 2.85 2.94
C GLY A 85 -14.05 2.33 2.29
N LEU A 86 -13.89 1.35 1.40
CA LEU A 86 -14.98 0.80 0.57
C LEU A 86 -15.87 -0.22 1.31
N PHE A 87 -15.82 -0.28 2.64
CA PHE A 87 -16.61 -1.18 3.47
C PHE A 87 -17.76 -0.43 4.10
N ALA A 88 -18.99 -0.91 3.87
CA ALA A 88 -20.16 -0.43 4.57
C ALA A 88 -20.11 -0.90 6.03
N TYR A 89 -20.42 -0.02 6.95
CA TYR A 89 -20.33 -0.28 8.37
C TYR A 89 -21.59 0.18 9.09
N ARG A 90 -22.25 -0.75 9.79
CA ARG A 90 -23.33 -0.40 10.69
C ARG A 90 -22.75 0.24 11.95
N LYS A 91 -23.17 1.45 12.23
CA LYS A 91 -22.83 2.14 13.47
C LYS A 91 -23.60 1.54 14.64
N PRO A 92 -22.99 1.23 15.76
CA PRO A 92 -23.71 0.98 17.00
C PRO A 92 -24.61 2.17 17.35
N ILE A 93 -25.81 1.87 17.87
CA ILE A 93 -26.77 2.89 18.32
C ILE A 93 -26.07 3.77 19.39
N GLY A 94 -26.17 5.08 19.23
CA GLY A 94 -25.61 6.05 20.18
C GLY A 94 -24.14 6.43 19.97
N GLN A 95 -23.43 5.84 19.00
CA GLN A 95 -22.08 6.28 18.65
C GLN A 95 -22.10 7.31 17.52
N ALA A 96 -21.47 8.47 17.75
CA ALA A 96 -21.12 9.40 16.68
C ALA A 96 -20.16 8.66 15.72
N GLY A 97 -20.63 8.36 14.53
CA GLY A 97 -19.90 7.50 13.65
C GLY A 97 -18.67 8.16 13.03
N GLY A 98 -17.61 7.37 12.89
CA GLY A 98 -16.45 7.72 12.09
C GLY A 98 -16.81 8.15 10.65
N ARG A 99 -15.90 8.81 9.97
CA ARG A 99 -16.06 9.21 8.56
C ARG A 99 -16.02 7.95 7.69
N THR A 100 -17.16 7.49 7.24
CA THR A 100 -17.26 6.43 6.23
C THR A 100 -17.45 7.04 4.84
N LEU A 101 -17.08 6.32 3.80
CA LEU A 101 -17.34 6.73 2.42
C LEU A 101 -18.83 6.61 2.02
N GLU A 102 -19.66 5.98 2.83
CA GLU A 102 -21.07 5.73 2.54
C GLU A 102 -21.84 7.03 2.20
N GLY A 103 -21.56 8.11 2.91
CA GLY A 103 -22.12 9.43 2.61
C GLY A 103 -21.69 10.03 1.26
N ARG A 104 -20.70 9.42 0.60
CA ARG A 104 -20.14 9.84 -0.68
C ARG A 104 -20.59 8.99 -1.87
N ILE A 105 -21.48 8.03 -1.68
CA ILE A 105 -22.09 7.28 -2.79
C ILE A 105 -22.72 8.26 -3.77
N GLY A 106 -22.39 8.12 -5.06
CA GLY A 106 -22.74 9.04 -6.15
C GLY A 106 -21.78 10.23 -6.32
N ARG A 107 -20.74 10.35 -5.50
CA ARG A 107 -19.77 11.46 -5.58
C ARG A 107 -18.37 10.98 -5.97
N LYS A 108 -17.58 11.88 -6.60
CA LYS A 108 -16.18 11.62 -6.93
C LYS A 108 -15.35 11.47 -5.63
N ILE A 109 -14.63 10.34 -5.51
CA ILE A 109 -13.74 10.05 -4.38
C ILE A 109 -12.27 9.89 -4.76
N ILE A 110 -11.98 9.51 -6.01
CA ILE A 110 -10.63 9.37 -6.56
C ILE A 110 -10.56 9.98 -7.96
N ASP A 111 -9.40 9.93 -8.62
CA ASP A 111 -9.22 10.46 -9.98
C ASP A 111 -10.17 9.77 -10.99
N ASN A 112 -10.65 10.53 -11.98
CA ASN A 112 -11.61 10.04 -12.97
C ASN A 112 -11.03 9.04 -13.97
N ARG A 113 -9.71 8.90 -14.03
CA ARG A 113 -9.03 7.86 -14.82
C ARG A 113 -9.06 6.50 -14.11
N LEU A 114 -9.52 6.43 -12.87
CA LEU A 114 -9.52 5.22 -12.04
C LEU A 114 -10.92 4.61 -11.91
N THR A 115 -11.00 3.31 -12.16
CA THR A 115 -12.17 2.47 -11.88
C THR A 115 -11.74 1.37 -10.91
N VAL A 116 -12.51 1.15 -9.85
CA VAL A 116 -12.22 0.13 -8.83
C VAL A 116 -13.28 -0.96 -8.87
N LYS A 117 -12.82 -2.18 -9.10
CA LYS A 117 -13.66 -3.38 -9.12
C LYS A 117 -13.26 -4.37 -8.04
N ASN A 118 -14.22 -5.12 -7.54
CA ASN A 118 -13.98 -6.28 -6.68
C ASN A 118 -14.28 -7.55 -7.47
N TYR A 119 -13.33 -8.48 -7.48
CA TYR A 119 -13.49 -9.82 -8.08
C TYR A 119 -13.47 -10.87 -6.98
N THR A 120 -14.41 -11.80 -7.02
CA THR A 120 -14.49 -12.89 -6.05
C THR A 120 -14.12 -14.24 -6.64
N SER A 121 -14.03 -14.35 -7.97
CA SER A 121 -13.70 -15.58 -8.68
C SER A 121 -12.38 -15.54 -9.46
N LEU A 122 -11.63 -14.43 -9.37
CA LEU A 122 -10.36 -14.27 -10.09
C LEU A 122 -9.23 -14.95 -9.33
N GLU A 123 -8.69 -16.04 -9.88
CA GLU A 123 -7.65 -16.85 -9.24
C GLU A 123 -6.22 -16.48 -9.67
N LYS A 124 -6.07 -15.83 -10.82
CA LYS A 124 -4.76 -15.46 -11.38
C LYS A 124 -4.84 -14.16 -12.19
N TYR A 125 -3.79 -13.35 -12.15
CA TYR A 125 -3.64 -12.17 -12.98
C TYR A 125 -2.19 -12.05 -13.46
N ASP A 126 -2.00 -11.90 -14.77
CA ASP A 126 -0.68 -11.83 -15.43
C ASP A 126 0.32 -12.89 -14.87
N GLY A 127 -0.12 -14.13 -14.82
CA GLY A 127 0.68 -15.24 -14.31
C GLY A 127 0.78 -15.33 -12.79
N THR A 128 0.42 -14.31 -12.03
CA THR A 128 0.50 -14.27 -10.57
C THR A 128 -0.74 -14.87 -9.93
N PRO A 129 -0.64 -15.89 -9.07
CA PRO A 129 -1.76 -16.40 -8.29
C PRO A 129 -2.33 -15.34 -7.36
N LEU A 130 -3.66 -15.25 -7.28
CA LEU A 130 -4.39 -14.33 -6.41
C LEU A 130 -4.96 -15.10 -5.21
N LEU A 131 -5.06 -14.44 -4.07
CA LEU A 131 -5.51 -15.06 -2.81
C LEU A 131 -6.92 -14.62 -2.40
N GLY A 132 -7.55 -13.73 -3.19
CA GLY A 132 -8.84 -13.15 -2.87
C GLY A 132 -10.06 -13.97 -3.32
N ALA A 133 -9.90 -15.05 -4.07
CA ALA A 133 -11.00 -15.82 -4.63
C ALA A 133 -11.80 -16.57 -3.55
N TYR A 134 -13.13 -16.56 -3.66
CA TYR A 134 -14.06 -17.33 -2.84
C TYR A 134 -15.44 -17.43 -3.53
N GLU A 135 -16.16 -18.50 -3.26
CA GLU A 135 -17.46 -18.79 -3.88
C GLU A 135 -18.65 -18.39 -3.00
N ILE A 136 -18.47 -18.43 -1.69
CA ILE A 136 -19.50 -18.11 -0.70
C ILE A 136 -18.87 -17.33 0.45
N ASP A 137 -19.56 -16.33 0.98
CA ASP A 137 -19.10 -15.56 2.12
C ASP A 137 -19.35 -16.26 3.47
N ALA A 138 -18.88 -15.69 4.56
CA ALA A 138 -19.01 -16.27 5.89
C ALA A 138 -20.47 -16.33 6.41
N GLU A 139 -21.40 -15.65 5.77
CA GLU A 139 -22.82 -15.63 6.11
C GLU A 139 -23.68 -16.43 5.13
N GLY A 140 -23.05 -17.21 4.24
CA GLY A 140 -23.73 -18.08 3.26
C GLY A 140 -24.29 -17.33 2.05
N VAL A 141 -23.78 -16.15 1.73
CA VAL A 141 -24.17 -15.38 0.56
C VAL A 141 -23.20 -15.64 -0.58
N ILE A 142 -23.73 -16.00 -1.76
CA ILE A 142 -22.95 -16.12 -3.00
C ILE A 142 -22.74 -14.71 -3.55
N PRO A 143 -21.48 -14.21 -3.65
CA PRO A 143 -21.22 -12.88 -4.16
C PRO A 143 -21.30 -12.81 -5.68
N GLU A 144 -21.46 -11.60 -6.21
CA GLU A 144 -21.22 -11.36 -7.64
C GLU A 144 -19.74 -11.61 -7.95
N LYS A 145 -19.47 -12.27 -9.11
CA LYS A 145 -18.09 -12.56 -9.55
C LYS A 145 -17.28 -11.31 -9.83
N GLU A 146 -17.95 -10.25 -10.28
CA GLU A 146 -17.37 -8.92 -10.52
C GLU A 146 -18.35 -7.85 -10.04
N MET A 147 -17.86 -6.89 -9.28
CA MET A 147 -18.63 -5.76 -8.77
C MET A 147 -17.85 -4.46 -8.96
N THR A 148 -18.45 -3.48 -9.62
CA THR A 148 -17.85 -2.14 -9.75
C THR A 148 -18.17 -1.30 -8.52
N LEU A 149 -17.16 -0.99 -7.72
CA LEU A 149 -17.29 -0.17 -6.52
C LEU A 149 -17.14 1.32 -6.82
N VAL A 150 -16.15 1.66 -7.65
CA VAL A 150 -15.91 3.04 -8.13
C VAL A 150 -15.84 3.01 -9.65
N ASP A 151 -16.63 3.84 -10.30
CA ASP A 151 -16.65 3.97 -11.75
C ASP A 151 -16.15 5.37 -12.14
N LYS A 152 -15.02 5.42 -12.85
CA LYS A 152 -14.38 6.68 -13.28
C LYS A 152 -14.33 7.72 -12.14
N GLY A 153 -13.81 7.27 -11.00
CA GLY A 153 -13.65 8.08 -9.80
C GLY A 153 -14.90 8.28 -8.94
N ILE A 154 -16.09 7.89 -9.40
CA ILE A 154 -17.37 8.06 -8.69
C ILE A 154 -17.69 6.79 -7.90
N LEU A 155 -17.87 6.92 -6.59
CA LEU A 155 -18.29 5.82 -5.73
C LEU A 155 -19.72 5.37 -6.10
N ARG A 156 -19.89 4.12 -6.52
CA ARG A 156 -21.17 3.55 -6.92
C ARG A 156 -21.80 2.76 -5.79
N GLN A 157 -21.02 1.92 -5.15
CA GLN A 157 -21.47 1.04 -4.07
C GLN A 157 -20.30 0.64 -3.17
N MET A 158 -20.60 -0.01 -2.06
CA MET A 158 -19.65 -0.45 -1.07
C MET A 158 -19.83 -1.94 -0.78
N LEU A 159 -18.76 -2.59 -0.32
CA LEU A 159 -18.81 -3.98 0.14
C LEU A 159 -19.57 -4.07 1.47
N ASN A 160 -20.43 -5.08 1.62
CA ASN A 160 -21.27 -5.27 2.80
C ASN A 160 -21.50 -6.75 3.12
N GLY A 161 -21.71 -7.06 4.40
CA GLY A 161 -22.26 -8.33 4.87
C GLY A 161 -23.80 -8.27 4.90
N ARG A 162 -24.46 -9.19 5.63
CA ARG A 162 -25.93 -9.23 5.77
C ARG A 162 -26.50 -8.08 6.59
N VAL A 163 -25.73 -7.49 7.47
CA VAL A 163 -26.20 -6.37 8.28
C VAL A 163 -26.28 -5.11 7.42
N PRO A 164 -27.48 -4.57 7.14
CA PRO A 164 -27.61 -3.38 6.30
C PRO A 164 -27.02 -2.16 6.98
N SER A 165 -26.43 -1.28 6.19
CA SER A 165 -26.04 0.06 6.60
C SER A 165 -27.04 1.10 6.07
N LEU A 166 -26.82 2.39 6.33
CA LEU A 166 -27.77 3.43 5.96
C LEU A 166 -28.07 3.49 4.45
N LYS A 167 -27.07 3.28 3.59
CA LYS A 167 -27.22 3.36 2.13
C LYS A 167 -26.94 2.05 1.41
N THR A 168 -26.38 1.05 2.09
CA THR A 168 -26.11 -0.29 1.55
C THR A 168 -27.05 -1.26 2.24
N GLN A 169 -28.22 -1.48 1.59
CA GLN A 169 -29.36 -2.22 2.18
C GLN A 169 -29.21 -3.73 2.02
N HIS A 170 -28.45 -4.20 1.03
CA HIS A 170 -28.31 -5.60 0.68
C HIS A 170 -26.88 -6.09 0.91
N SER A 171 -26.76 -7.39 1.23
CA SER A 171 -25.45 -8.03 1.28
C SER A 171 -24.83 -8.07 -0.10
N THR A 172 -23.55 -7.80 -0.18
CA THR A 172 -22.71 -7.99 -1.39
C THR A 172 -21.97 -9.32 -1.37
N GLY A 173 -22.24 -10.19 -0.37
CA GLY A 173 -21.51 -11.44 -0.19
C GLY A 173 -20.05 -11.19 0.21
N SER A 174 -19.78 -10.18 1.02
CA SER A 174 -18.42 -9.76 1.38
C SER A 174 -18.10 -9.97 2.86
N SER A 175 -18.92 -10.76 3.56
CA SER A 175 -18.67 -11.11 4.96
C SER A 175 -17.56 -12.15 5.05
N ARG A 176 -16.60 -11.91 5.93
CA ARG A 176 -15.54 -12.85 6.28
C ARG A 176 -15.52 -13.00 7.78
N PHE A 177 -15.01 -14.12 8.28
CA PHE A 177 -14.78 -14.25 9.72
C PHE A 177 -13.31 -14.13 10.05
N VAL A 178 -13.04 -13.56 11.22
CA VAL A 178 -11.72 -13.52 11.83
C VAL A 178 -11.84 -14.00 13.28
N MET A 179 -10.81 -14.64 13.77
CA MET A 179 -10.74 -15.05 15.16
C MET A 179 -10.09 -13.95 15.99
N THR A 180 -10.74 -13.56 17.08
CA THR A 180 -10.22 -12.59 18.06
C THR A 180 -10.20 -13.27 19.42
N GLY A 181 -9.05 -13.81 19.79
CA GLY A 181 -8.96 -14.72 20.95
C GLY A 181 -9.76 -16.00 20.68
N SER A 182 -10.75 -16.29 21.52
CA SER A 182 -11.70 -17.41 21.35
C SER A 182 -12.93 -17.08 20.51
N ASP A 183 -13.14 -15.81 20.18
CA ASP A 183 -14.36 -15.35 19.53
C ASP A 183 -14.21 -15.31 18.00
N ILE A 184 -15.29 -15.63 17.30
CA ILE A 184 -15.43 -15.46 15.85
C ILE A 184 -16.16 -14.14 15.62
N VAL A 185 -15.50 -13.23 14.89
CA VAL A 185 -16.06 -11.93 14.54
C VAL A 185 -16.21 -11.84 13.03
N TYR A 186 -17.39 -11.36 12.57
CA TYR A 186 -17.62 -11.11 11.17
C TYR A 186 -17.06 -9.73 10.77
N VAL A 187 -16.31 -9.70 9.68
CA VAL A 187 -15.75 -8.48 9.10
C VAL A 187 -16.11 -8.40 7.63
N THR A 188 -16.30 -7.20 7.12
CA THR A 188 -16.42 -6.98 5.67
C THR A 188 -15.04 -6.89 5.07
N ALA A 189 -14.77 -7.69 4.03
CA ALA A 189 -13.50 -7.64 3.32
C ALA A 189 -13.67 -8.04 1.83
N PRO A 190 -12.82 -7.52 0.93
CA PRO A 190 -12.89 -7.81 -0.49
C PRO A 190 -12.34 -9.20 -0.84
N GLY A 191 -12.61 -9.61 -2.05
CA GLY A 191 -11.84 -10.63 -2.75
C GLY A 191 -10.55 -10.05 -3.33
N THR A 192 -10.52 -9.88 -4.64
CA THR A 192 -9.44 -9.17 -5.35
C THR A 192 -9.93 -7.78 -5.75
N ILE A 193 -9.28 -6.75 -5.28
CA ILE A 193 -9.53 -5.39 -5.74
C ILE A 193 -8.64 -5.11 -6.96
N HIS A 194 -9.26 -4.63 -8.03
CA HIS A 194 -8.57 -4.20 -9.23
C HIS A 194 -8.80 -2.69 -9.45
N ILE A 195 -7.71 -1.95 -9.42
CA ILE A 195 -7.70 -0.52 -9.70
C ILE A 195 -7.26 -0.32 -11.14
N GLN A 196 -8.22 -0.26 -12.04
CA GLN A 196 -8.03 -0.10 -13.46
C GLN A 196 -7.75 1.35 -13.82
N VAL A 197 -6.83 1.56 -14.76
CA VAL A 197 -6.44 2.90 -15.24
C VAL A 197 -6.91 3.07 -16.67
N ASP A 198 -7.74 4.09 -16.91
CA ASP A 198 -8.06 4.55 -18.27
C ASP A 198 -7.06 5.64 -18.69
N LYS A 199 -6.38 5.44 -19.81
CA LYS A 199 -5.41 6.39 -20.40
C LYS A 199 -4.21 6.71 -19.50
N GLY A 200 -3.61 5.69 -18.90
CA GLY A 200 -2.37 5.82 -18.11
C GLY A 200 -1.13 6.06 -18.97
N THR A 201 -0.12 6.65 -18.38
CA THR A 201 1.21 6.87 -18.98
C THR A 201 2.05 5.58 -18.89
N LYS A 202 2.89 5.31 -19.89
CA LYS A 202 3.82 4.18 -19.86
C LYS A 202 4.80 4.32 -18.69
N GLN A 203 5.10 3.20 -18.03
CA GLN A 203 5.95 3.18 -16.81
C GLN A 203 7.33 3.83 -17.03
N ASP A 204 7.95 3.61 -18.18
CA ASP A 204 9.25 4.19 -18.54
C ASP A 204 9.24 5.73 -18.69
N LYS A 205 8.05 6.32 -18.83
CA LYS A 205 7.86 7.77 -18.92
C LYS A 205 7.49 8.44 -17.59
N MET A 206 7.13 7.67 -16.56
CA MET A 206 6.68 8.23 -15.29
C MET A 206 7.73 9.08 -14.58
N LYS A 207 9.00 8.65 -14.61
CA LYS A 207 10.13 9.44 -14.06
C LYS A 207 10.32 10.77 -14.82
N LYS A 208 10.13 10.76 -16.15
CA LYS A 208 10.19 11.99 -16.95
C LYS A 208 9.05 12.94 -16.59
N ALA A 209 7.86 12.41 -16.31
CA ALA A 209 6.72 13.20 -15.83
C ALA A 209 7.01 13.84 -14.46
N LEU A 210 7.64 13.10 -13.51
CA LEU A 210 8.10 13.63 -12.23
C LEU A 210 9.09 14.79 -12.42
N ILE A 211 10.14 14.59 -13.23
CA ILE A 211 11.17 15.62 -13.49
C ILE A 211 10.55 16.84 -14.12
N LYS A 212 9.60 16.67 -15.06
CA LYS A 212 8.89 17.79 -15.66
C LYS A 212 8.07 18.56 -14.64
N ALA A 213 7.27 17.88 -13.81
CA ALA A 213 6.48 18.52 -12.77
C ALA A 213 7.35 19.30 -11.78
N ALA A 214 8.48 18.74 -11.36
CA ALA A 214 9.43 19.42 -10.48
C ALA A 214 10.06 20.67 -11.13
N LYS A 215 10.40 20.60 -12.43
CA LYS A 215 10.87 21.77 -13.20
C LYS A 215 9.82 22.87 -13.29
N ASP A 216 8.59 22.50 -13.54
CA ASP A 216 7.47 23.44 -13.67
C ASP A 216 7.23 24.19 -12.33
N GLU A 217 7.58 23.58 -11.19
CA GLU A 217 7.56 24.17 -9.84
C GLU A 217 8.88 24.86 -9.45
N GLY A 218 9.90 24.88 -10.33
CA GLY A 218 11.19 25.49 -10.05
C GLY A 218 12.08 24.74 -9.05
N LEU A 219 11.84 23.43 -8.87
CA LEU A 219 12.60 22.60 -7.94
C LEU A 219 13.86 22.03 -8.58
N ASP A 220 14.97 21.95 -7.84
CA ASP A 220 16.22 21.33 -8.28
C ASP A 220 16.20 19.79 -8.18
N TYR A 221 15.32 19.24 -7.34
CA TYR A 221 15.17 17.81 -7.13
C TYR A 221 13.73 17.42 -6.83
N ALA A 222 13.44 16.14 -6.96
CA ALA A 222 12.16 15.52 -6.57
C ALA A 222 12.40 14.17 -5.89
N TYR A 223 11.33 13.49 -5.48
CA TYR A 223 11.46 12.19 -4.84
C TYR A 223 10.69 11.09 -5.54
N ILE A 224 11.28 9.89 -5.55
CA ILE A 224 10.61 8.62 -5.85
C ILE A 224 10.52 7.82 -4.56
N VAL A 225 9.33 7.34 -4.21
CA VAL A 225 9.08 6.49 -3.05
C VAL A 225 8.66 5.11 -3.53
N ARG A 226 9.47 4.07 -3.27
CA ARG A 226 9.20 2.68 -3.70
C ARG A 226 8.61 1.81 -2.59
N SER A 227 8.83 2.16 -1.34
CA SER A 227 8.13 1.56 -0.21
C SER A 227 8.08 2.50 0.98
N ILE A 228 7.01 2.38 1.78
CA ILE A 228 6.83 3.09 3.05
C ILE A 228 6.87 2.04 4.15
N ALA A 229 7.96 2.01 4.92
CA ALA A 229 8.21 1.02 5.97
C ALA A 229 8.97 1.63 7.15
N GLY A 230 8.56 2.82 7.60
CA GLY A 230 9.26 3.55 8.66
C GLY A 230 10.73 3.78 8.31
N PRO A 231 11.69 3.44 9.20
CA PRO A 231 13.13 3.63 8.95
C PRO A 231 13.66 2.86 7.73
N ALA A 232 12.99 1.79 7.31
CA ALA A 232 13.35 0.99 6.13
C ALA A 232 12.65 1.42 4.85
N SER A 233 12.03 2.59 4.83
CA SER A 233 11.42 3.15 3.62
C SER A 233 12.45 3.33 2.51
N ARG A 234 12.05 2.99 1.28
CA ARG A 234 12.90 3.18 0.10
C ARG A 234 12.51 4.48 -0.59
N ILE A 235 13.27 5.52 -0.30
CA ILE A 235 13.09 6.87 -0.80
C ILE A 235 14.33 7.25 -1.62
N TYR A 236 14.11 7.83 -2.79
CA TYR A 236 15.19 8.23 -3.70
C TYR A 236 15.02 9.70 -4.06
N LYS A 237 16.06 10.49 -3.80
CA LYS A 237 16.18 11.86 -4.30
C LYS A 237 16.60 11.80 -5.76
N VAL A 238 15.86 12.48 -6.62
CA VAL A 238 16.10 12.53 -8.07
C VAL A 238 16.55 13.94 -8.43
N ASP A 239 17.74 14.07 -9.00
CA ASP A 239 18.21 15.34 -9.55
C ASP A 239 17.41 15.68 -10.82
N VAL A 240 16.93 16.91 -10.89
CA VAL A 240 16.08 17.38 -12.00
C VAL A 240 16.89 17.66 -13.26
N LYS A 241 18.21 17.91 -13.17
CA LYS A 241 19.07 18.25 -14.31
C LYS A 241 19.45 17.01 -15.12
N ASP A 242 19.90 15.95 -14.44
CA ASP A 242 20.42 14.73 -15.09
C ASP A 242 19.56 13.48 -14.84
N GLY A 243 18.59 13.55 -13.92
CA GLY A 243 17.72 12.45 -13.53
C GLY A 243 18.41 11.36 -12.70
N SER A 244 19.59 11.61 -12.11
CA SER A 244 20.26 10.66 -11.23
C SER A 244 19.44 10.40 -9.97
N GLU A 245 19.51 9.17 -9.46
CA GLU A 245 18.80 8.75 -8.24
C GLU A 245 19.79 8.47 -7.12
N THR A 246 19.58 9.11 -5.98
CA THR A 246 20.32 8.83 -4.76
C THR A 246 19.36 8.32 -3.69
N GLN A 247 19.59 7.09 -3.19
CA GLN A 247 18.80 6.57 -2.08
C GLN A 247 19.07 7.40 -0.83
N VAL A 248 18.01 7.79 -0.12
CA VAL A 248 18.09 8.56 1.13
C VAL A 248 17.38 7.80 2.26
N ARG A 249 17.74 8.11 3.50
CA ARG A 249 17.13 7.52 4.71
C ARG A 249 16.49 8.59 5.60
N PHE A 250 15.59 8.14 6.48
CA PHE A 250 14.95 8.98 7.49
C PHE A 250 14.12 10.13 6.91
N GLY A 251 13.49 9.87 5.76
CA GLY A 251 12.43 10.71 5.24
C GLY A 251 11.07 10.22 5.77
N ASP A 252 10.30 11.13 6.37
CA ASP A 252 8.91 10.88 6.76
C ASP A 252 7.98 11.47 5.69
N VAL A 253 7.33 10.60 4.95
CA VAL A 253 6.42 10.97 3.86
C VAL A 253 5.04 11.25 4.45
N SER A 254 4.52 12.45 4.21
CA SER A 254 3.18 12.82 4.67
C SER A 254 2.10 11.86 4.14
N ALA A 255 1.06 11.62 4.95
CA ALA A 255 -0.02 10.71 4.59
C ALA A 255 -0.77 11.19 3.34
N ILE A 256 -0.84 10.33 2.33
CA ILE A 256 -1.63 10.57 1.13
C ILE A 256 -3.08 10.22 1.44
N ASN A 257 -3.95 11.23 1.42
CA ASN A 257 -5.38 11.08 1.67
C ASN A 257 -6.20 11.09 0.37
N LEU A 258 -7.50 10.81 0.48
CA LEU A 258 -8.41 10.80 -0.67
C LEU A 258 -8.48 12.14 -1.44
N ALA A 259 -8.20 13.28 -0.78
CA ALA A 259 -8.20 14.57 -1.48
C ALA A 259 -7.07 14.65 -2.50
N LYS A 260 -5.88 14.14 -2.16
CA LYS A 260 -4.73 14.04 -3.08
C LYS A 260 -4.97 13.03 -4.20
N ILE A 261 -5.61 11.89 -3.89
CA ILE A 261 -5.91 10.85 -4.92
C ILE A 261 -7.00 11.30 -5.91
N LYS A 262 -7.78 12.31 -5.59
CA LYS A 262 -8.76 12.89 -6.52
C LYS A 262 -8.15 13.64 -7.69
N ARG A 263 -6.91 14.10 -7.56
CA ARG A 263 -6.18 14.90 -8.53
C ARG A 263 -4.73 14.45 -8.55
N VAL A 264 -4.47 13.31 -9.17
CA VAL A 264 -3.10 12.86 -9.38
C VAL A 264 -2.56 13.48 -10.67
N LEU A 265 -1.30 13.86 -10.70
CA LEU A 265 -0.66 14.42 -11.89
C LEU A 265 -0.60 13.40 -13.00
N ASP A 266 -0.13 12.20 -12.68
CA ASP A 266 -0.04 11.11 -13.66
C ASP A 266 -0.18 9.73 -13.00
N ILE A 267 -0.53 8.72 -13.81
CA ILE A 267 -0.74 7.34 -13.35
C ILE A 267 -0.16 6.41 -14.41
N SER A 268 0.55 5.37 -13.98
CA SER A 268 1.07 4.35 -14.88
C SER A 268 -0.04 3.48 -15.47
N SER A 269 0.09 3.16 -16.77
CA SER A 269 -0.73 2.14 -17.43
C SER A 269 -0.27 0.71 -17.13
N LYS A 270 0.94 0.53 -16.57
CA LYS A 270 1.41 -0.76 -16.08
C LYS A 270 0.77 -1.07 -14.74
N GLU A 271 0.33 -2.30 -14.56
CA GLU A 271 -0.24 -2.80 -13.32
C GLU A 271 0.72 -3.74 -12.60
N ASN A 272 0.67 -3.74 -11.28
CA ASN A 272 1.34 -4.67 -10.40
C ASN A 272 0.31 -5.42 -9.55
N VAL A 273 0.72 -6.55 -8.99
CA VAL A 273 -0.10 -7.39 -8.11
C VAL A 273 0.54 -7.48 -6.74
N SER A 274 -0.27 -7.36 -5.70
CA SER A 274 0.12 -7.66 -4.32
C SER A 274 -0.91 -8.53 -3.63
N ASN A 275 -0.45 -9.59 -3.00
CA ASN A 275 -1.25 -10.43 -2.10
C ASN A 275 -0.99 -9.99 -0.66
N TYR A 276 -2.03 -9.90 0.17
CA TYR A 276 -1.90 -9.46 1.55
C TYR A 276 -2.98 -10.06 2.46
N ILE A 277 -2.78 -9.88 3.74
CA ILE A 277 -3.69 -10.34 4.77
C ILE A 277 -4.35 -9.12 5.40
N LEU A 278 -5.64 -8.91 5.13
CA LEU A 278 -6.45 -7.89 5.80
C LEU A 278 -6.87 -8.38 7.18
N ASN A 279 -6.99 -7.47 8.13
CA ASN A 279 -7.41 -7.77 9.50
C ASN A 279 -6.67 -8.97 10.11
N ARG A 280 -5.39 -9.17 9.70
CA ARG A 280 -4.48 -10.25 10.12
C ARG A 280 -4.88 -11.67 9.72
N GLN A 281 -6.01 -11.90 9.08
CA GLN A 281 -6.52 -13.25 8.78
C GLN A 281 -7.19 -13.40 7.41
N VAL A 282 -7.72 -12.32 6.81
CA VAL A 282 -8.43 -12.41 5.54
C VAL A 282 -7.46 -12.25 4.39
N LEU A 283 -7.33 -13.31 3.59
CA LEU A 283 -6.55 -13.28 2.36
C LEU A 283 -7.26 -12.42 1.31
N SER A 284 -6.54 -11.51 0.70
CA SER A 284 -7.03 -10.62 -0.36
C SER A 284 -5.90 -10.31 -1.33
N SER A 285 -6.27 -9.80 -2.51
CA SER A 285 -5.31 -9.37 -3.51
C SER A 285 -5.64 -7.97 -4.01
N LEU A 286 -4.62 -7.25 -4.46
CA LEU A 286 -4.76 -5.95 -5.10
C LEU A 286 -4.02 -5.95 -6.43
N ILE A 287 -4.71 -5.59 -7.49
CA ILE A 287 -4.15 -5.23 -8.79
C ILE A 287 -4.20 -3.70 -8.85
N TYR A 288 -3.07 -3.06 -9.08
CA TYR A 288 -2.94 -1.61 -8.92
C TYR A 288 -1.95 -1.02 -9.93
N PRO A 289 -2.07 0.27 -10.29
CA PRO A 289 -1.10 0.94 -11.15
C PRO A 289 0.29 0.92 -10.53
N ALA A 290 1.30 0.50 -11.31
CA ALA A 290 2.68 0.33 -10.84
C ALA A 290 3.27 1.62 -10.26
N SER A 291 2.78 2.78 -10.71
CA SER A 291 3.17 4.06 -10.13
C SER A 291 2.08 5.14 -10.24
N VAL A 292 2.11 6.09 -9.29
CA VAL A 292 1.22 7.25 -9.20
C VAL A 292 2.07 8.48 -8.89
N LEU A 293 1.92 9.54 -9.67
CA LEU A 293 2.56 10.84 -9.46
C LEU A 293 1.58 11.79 -8.76
N ILE A 294 1.95 12.29 -7.60
CA ILE A 294 1.11 13.14 -6.74
C ILE A 294 1.81 14.47 -6.51
N GLU A 295 1.05 15.56 -6.59
CA GLU A 295 1.49 16.92 -6.27
C GLU A 295 1.45 17.21 -4.77
N ASP A 296 2.17 18.25 -4.33
CA ASP A 296 2.13 18.79 -2.94
C ASP A 296 2.39 17.73 -1.85
N VAL A 297 3.31 16.82 -2.08
CA VAL A 297 3.68 15.84 -1.05
C VAL A 297 4.80 16.41 -0.20
N GLU A 298 4.61 16.36 1.11
CA GLU A 298 5.64 16.76 2.07
C GLU A 298 6.49 15.56 2.48
N ILE A 299 7.81 15.78 2.52
CA ILE A 299 8.76 14.84 3.09
C ILE A 299 9.56 15.59 4.13
N ASN A 300 9.42 15.16 5.38
CA ASN A 300 10.10 15.72 6.53
C ASN A 300 11.31 14.88 6.92
N LYS A 301 12.30 15.50 7.54
CA LYS A 301 13.35 14.77 8.24
C LYS A 301 12.72 13.99 9.39
N SER A 302 12.98 12.69 9.44
CA SER A 302 12.66 11.85 10.58
C SER A 302 13.85 11.76 11.52
N GLU A 303 13.61 11.87 12.82
CA GLU A 303 14.64 11.67 13.85
C GLU A 303 14.36 10.32 14.56
N PRO A 304 14.87 9.21 14.02
CA PRO A 304 14.68 7.92 14.66
C PRO A 304 15.43 7.87 15.98
N LYS A 305 14.86 7.19 16.96
CA LYS A 305 15.50 7.00 18.25
C LYS A 305 16.81 6.22 18.08
N LYS A 306 17.90 6.81 18.55
CA LYS A 306 19.17 6.10 18.68
C LYS A 306 18.99 5.03 19.76
N GLU A 307 19.29 3.78 19.44
CA GLU A 307 19.44 2.75 20.47
C GLU A 307 20.69 3.10 21.28
N LYS A 308 20.52 3.49 22.54
CA LYS A 308 21.64 3.48 23.48
C LYS A 308 22.00 2.00 23.66
N GLU A 309 23.13 1.59 23.16
CA GLU A 309 23.66 0.29 23.58
C GLU A 309 23.67 0.26 25.12
N PRO A 310 23.08 -0.76 25.74
CA PRO A 310 23.24 -0.92 27.16
C PRO A 310 24.74 -1.10 27.39
N VAL A 311 25.39 -0.10 27.96
CA VAL A 311 26.79 -0.21 28.44
C VAL A 311 26.76 -1.13 29.63
N LEU A 312 26.57 -2.41 29.39
CA LEU A 312 26.85 -3.45 30.37
C LEU A 312 28.37 -3.55 30.45
N LYS A 313 28.97 -2.86 31.41
CA LYS A 313 30.35 -3.16 31.82
C LYS A 313 30.36 -4.64 32.17
N PHE A 314 31.15 -5.40 31.45
CA PHE A 314 31.33 -6.82 31.76
C PHE A 314 31.77 -6.94 33.20
N PRO A 315 31.10 -7.73 34.08
CA PRO A 315 31.37 -7.72 35.52
C PRO A 315 32.82 -8.14 35.88
N LEU A 316 33.56 -8.68 34.93
CA LEU A 316 34.95 -9.14 35.11
C LEU A 316 36.01 -8.20 34.49
N GLN A 317 35.64 -7.04 33.91
CA GLN A 317 36.64 -5.99 33.61
C GLN A 317 36.91 -5.18 34.88
N ARG A 318 37.97 -5.57 35.60
CA ARG A 318 38.60 -4.78 36.65
C ARG A 318 39.46 -3.69 36.02
#